data_9858f0e9d0c0cb70b5524053553403f6
#
_entry.id   9858f0e9d0c0cb70b5524053553403f6
#
_cell.length_a   1.000
_cell.length_b   1.000
_cell.length_c   1.000
_cell.angle_alpha   90.00
_cell.angle_beta   90.00
_cell.angle_gamma   90.00
#
_symmetry.space_group_name_H-M   'P 1'
#
loop_
_entity.id
_entity.type
_entity.pdbx_description
1 polymer ?
#
loop_
_entity_poly.entity_id
_entity_poly.type
_entity_poly.pdbx_seq_one_letter_code
_entity_poly.pdbx_strand_id
1 'polypeptide(L)' 'MNNTTAFLKDTEAALRYGVSRPTIWRWARNGKFPKPVKLGAGSTRWRSVDLEAWEQLQIQKIASNATNS' A
#
# COMPACT_ATOMS: atom_id res chain seq x y z
N MET A 1 -12.08 -15.85 -12.73
CA MET A 1 -11.80 -15.36 -12.46
C MET A 1 -11.46 -14.74 -11.99
N ASN A 2 -11.07 -14.38 -11.66
CA ASN A 2 -10.74 -13.79 -11.17
C ASN A 2 -10.16 -12.90 -11.04
N ASN A 3 -9.79 -12.48 -11.30
CA ASN A 3 -9.11 -11.48 -11.25
C ASN A 3 -9.47 -10.39 -10.59
N THR A 4 -9.99 -10.37 -9.93
CA THR A 4 -10.59 -9.28 -9.27
C THR A 4 -9.69 -8.64 -8.26
N THR A 5 -9.93 -7.37 -8.00
CA THR A 5 -9.17 -6.63 -7.01
C THR A 5 -9.39 -7.22 -5.63
N ALA A 6 -8.31 -7.57 -4.98
CA ALA A 6 -8.37 -8.02 -3.60
C ALA A 6 -8.32 -6.79 -2.68
N PHE A 7 -8.93 -6.93 -1.52
CA PHE A 7 -8.93 -5.89 -0.50
C PHE A 7 -8.18 -6.41 0.71
N LEU A 8 -7.29 -5.59 1.26
CA LEU A 8 -6.44 -5.98 2.37
C LEU A 8 -6.74 -5.15 3.60
N LYS A 9 -6.75 -5.81 4.75
CA LYS A 9 -6.82 -5.12 6.03
C LYS A 9 -5.47 -4.48 6.33
N ASP A 10 -5.46 -3.57 7.31
CA ASP A 10 -4.23 -2.95 7.74
C ASP A 10 -3.19 -3.97 8.21
N THR A 11 -3.63 -5.03 8.89
CA THR A 11 -2.73 -6.08 9.34
C THR A 11 -2.12 -6.82 8.14
N GLU A 12 -2.92 -7.05 7.11
CA GLU A 12 -2.45 -7.74 5.91
C GLU A 12 -1.48 -6.86 5.12
N ALA A 13 -1.79 -5.56 5.01
CA ALA A 13 -0.90 -4.62 4.35
C ALA A 13 0.43 -4.53 5.09
N ALA A 14 0.37 -4.47 6.42
CA ALA A 14 1.58 -4.40 7.24
C ALA A 14 2.44 -5.64 7.03
N LEU A 15 1.80 -6.80 7.01
CA LEU A 15 2.53 -8.05 6.80
C LEU A 15 3.18 -8.09 5.42
N ARG A 16 2.47 -7.59 4.42
CA ARG A 16 2.97 -7.58 3.04
C ARG A 16 4.30 -6.82 2.93
N TYR A 17 4.46 -5.76 3.70
CA TYR A 17 5.65 -4.92 3.64
C TYR A 17 6.58 -5.11 4.83
N GLY A 18 6.26 -6.01 5.73
CA GLY A 18 7.11 -6.29 6.87
C GLY A 18 7.21 -5.16 7.87
N VAL A 19 6.13 -4.41 8.03
CA VAL A 19 6.09 -3.29 8.97
C VAL A 19 4.93 -3.46 9.94
N SER A 20 4.86 -2.60 10.95
CA SER A 20 3.78 -2.66 11.92
C SER A 20 2.54 -1.93 11.40
N ARG A 21 1.38 -2.25 11.98
CA ARG A 21 0.14 -1.56 11.64
C ARG A 21 0.24 -0.05 11.82
N PRO A 22 0.74 0.45 12.95
CA PRO A 22 0.88 1.91 13.11
C PRO A 22 1.74 2.54 12.02
N THR A 23 2.73 1.82 11.52
CA THR A 23 3.56 2.34 10.44
C THR A 23 2.75 2.54 9.17
N ILE A 24 1.89 1.56 8.84
CA ILE A 24 1.01 1.68 7.66
C ILE A 24 0.13 2.92 7.78
N TRP A 25 -0.51 3.13 8.94
CA TRP A 25 -1.38 4.27 9.14
C TRP A 25 -0.63 5.59 9.11
N ARG A 26 0.57 5.62 9.67
CA ARG A 26 1.41 6.81 9.64
C ARG A 26 1.78 7.17 8.21
N TRP A 27 2.17 6.19 7.42
CA TRP A 27 2.52 6.42 6.02
C TRP A 27 1.32 6.97 5.24
N ALA A 28 0.14 6.39 5.45
CA ALA A 28 -1.06 6.84 4.76
C ALA A 28 -1.41 8.26 5.15
N ARG A 29 -1.29 8.58 6.43
CA ARG A 29 -1.59 9.92 6.93
C ARG A 29 -0.62 10.97 6.38
N ASN A 30 0.63 10.57 6.19
CA ASN A 30 1.67 11.49 5.70
C ASN A 30 1.71 11.58 4.18
N GLY A 31 0.81 10.92 3.49
CA GLY A 31 0.76 10.96 2.04
C GLY A 31 1.82 10.12 1.37
N LYS A 32 2.46 9.21 2.10
CA LYS A 32 3.54 8.36 1.57
C LYS A 32 3.07 6.97 1.21
N PHE A 33 1.77 6.73 1.28
CA PHE A 33 1.20 5.43 1.06
C PHE A 33 -0.22 5.64 0.55
N PRO A 34 -0.76 4.73 -0.26
CA PRO A 34 -2.12 4.88 -0.77
C PRO A 34 -3.12 5.01 0.36
N LYS A 35 -4.15 5.80 0.14
CA LYS A 35 -5.20 5.93 1.13
C LYS A 35 -6.15 4.75 1.02
N PRO A 36 -6.63 4.25 2.15
CA PRO A 36 -7.57 3.14 2.11
C PRO A 36 -8.94 3.60 1.64
N VAL A 37 -9.75 2.63 1.23
CA VAL A 37 -11.14 2.88 0.87
C VAL A 37 -12.03 2.37 1.98
N LYS A 38 -13.13 3.05 2.19
CA LYS A 38 -14.13 2.62 3.16
C LYS A 38 -15.21 1.83 2.44
N LEU A 39 -15.30 0.56 2.78
CA LEU A 39 -16.32 -0.30 2.18
C LEU A 39 -17.62 -0.27 2.96
N GLY A 40 -17.58 0.24 4.20
CA GLY A 40 -18.75 0.36 5.05
C GLY A 40 -18.29 0.78 6.43
N ALA A 41 -19.23 0.83 7.37
CA ALA A 41 -18.89 1.21 8.73
C ALA A 41 -17.90 0.21 9.31
N GLY A 42 -16.73 0.70 9.69
CA GLY A 42 -15.72 -0.15 10.29
C GLY A 42 -14.98 -1.05 9.30
N SER A 43 -15.21 -0.90 8.02
CA SER A 43 -14.59 -1.75 7.01
C SER A 43 -13.69 -0.93 6.11
N THR A 44 -12.52 -0.63 6.60
CA THR A 44 -11.51 0.12 5.83
C THR A 44 -10.50 -0.86 5.27
N ARG A 45 -10.26 -0.77 3.96
CA ARG A 45 -9.39 -1.72 3.27
C ARG A 45 -8.56 -0.99 2.23
N TRP A 46 -7.42 -1.58 1.88
CA TRP A 46 -6.59 -1.12 0.77
C TRP A 46 -6.84 -2.03 -0.42
N ARG A 47 -6.99 -1.44 -1.59
CA ARG A 47 -7.11 -2.24 -2.81
C ARG A 47 -5.72 -2.71 -3.23
N SER A 48 -5.62 -3.97 -3.62
CA SER A 48 -4.35 -4.53 -4.03
C SER A 48 -3.77 -3.78 -5.23
N VAL A 49 -4.62 -3.31 -6.14
CA VAL A 49 -4.15 -2.59 -7.32
C VAL A 49 -3.49 -1.26 -6.93
N ASP A 50 -4.00 -0.61 -5.88
CA ASP A 50 -3.39 0.62 -5.40
C ASP A 50 -2.02 0.36 -4.79
N LEU A 51 -1.90 -0.75 -4.06
CA LEU A 51 -0.63 -1.13 -3.46
C LEU A 51 0.39 -1.50 -4.53
N GLU A 52 -0.05 -2.19 -5.56
CA GLU A 52 0.83 -2.56 -6.66
C GLU A 52 1.34 -1.33 -7.40
N ALA A 53 0.47 -0.36 -7.64
CA ALA A 53 0.87 0.88 -8.28
C ALA A 53 1.88 1.65 -7.43
N TRP A 54 1.65 1.69 -6.12
CA TRP A 54 2.56 2.34 -5.19
C TRP A 54 3.91 1.64 -5.18
N GLU A 55 3.90 0.30 -5.19
CA GLU A 55 5.14 -0.47 -5.22
C GLU A 55 5.95 -0.15 -6.46
N GLN A 56 5.30 -0.03 -7.61
CA GLN A 56 5.99 0.30 -8.84
C GLN A 56 6.66 1.67 -8.77
N LEU A 57 5.98 2.63 -8.15
CA LEU A 57 6.58 3.94 -7.98
C LEU A 57 7.81 3.90 -7.08
N GLN A 58 7.78 3.09 -6.02
CA GLN A 58 8.93 2.95 -5.14
C GLN A 58 10.09 2.28 -5.85
N ILE A 59 9.81 1.25 -6.64
CA ILE A 59 10.83 0.56 -7.40
C ILE A 59 11.49 1.51 -8.39
N GLN A 60 10.71 2.32 -9.08
CA GLN A 60 11.23 3.29 -10.03
C GLN A 60 12.12 4.33 -9.36
N LYS A 61 11.73 4.78 -8.17
CA LYS A 61 12.55 5.73 -7.43
C LYS A 61 13.88 5.12 -7.04
N ILE A 62 13.87 3.89 -6.57
CA ILE A 62 15.08 3.19 -6.17
C ILE A 62 15.98 2.98 -7.39
N ALA A 63 15.42 2.54 -8.50
CA ALA A 63 16.17 2.30 -9.73
C ALA A 63 16.79 3.60 -10.25
N SER A 64 16.02 4.69 -10.20
CA SER A 64 16.51 5.99 -10.65
C SER A 64 17.67 6.46 -9.78
N ASN A 65 17.55 6.30 -8.46
CA ASN A 65 18.63 6.67 -7.55
C ASN A 65 19.88 5.84 -7.78
N ALA A 66 19.70 4.54 -8.02
CA ALA A 66 20.82 3.66 -8.27
C ALA A 66 21.53 4.03 -9.57
N THR A 67 20.77 4.44 -10.57
CA THR A 67 21.32 4.83 -11.85
C THR A 67 22.16 6.10 -11.75
N ASN A 68 21.75 6.99 -10.84
CA ASN A 68 22.41 8.29 -10.71
C ASN A 68 23.63 8.27 -9.80
N SER A 69 23.85 7.19 -9.12
CA SER A 69 24.98 7.11 -8.19
C SER A 69 26.30 6.78 -8.84
#